data_581d13cad73d6c3b89dc33fa7cf96bd5
#
_entry.id   581d13cad73d6c3b89dc33fa7cf96bd5
#
_cell.length_a   1.000
_cell.length_b   1.000
_cell.length_c   1.000
_cell.angle_alpha   90.00
_cell.angle_beta   90.00
_cell.angle_gamma   90.00
#
_symmetry.space_group_name_H-M   'P 1'
#
loop_
_entity.id
_entity.type
_entity.pdbx_description
1 polymer ?
#
loop_
_entity_poly.entity_id
_entity_poly.type
_entity_poly.pdbx_seq_one_letter_code
_entity_poly.pdbx_strand_id
1 'polypeptide(L)'
;NYYIKSHYNSPILVFLSSNSASEITQILAYQKATADQDKMIITNIALSINTLEEKKADLENEKIKLASVKVNLDKIIGEAKTYQSNLTGQIAALSAKQQEIINARSGTFTATIGDSNLADDYNASITGFREAAPSGYFAVFAFGAHTHRKGMSQYGARGRAQSGQNVNQILNAYYGKDPIGKDTGGDIQVAGFGSMNFEERYLMGIAEMPSTWHPEALRAQAIAARTYAIRYKNEGKEICTTEACQVYNDGKASNPPEAWKQAVQSTRGQIIEDVVTYYASTHGGFTTTKGWDTTDGSGGGNFTDKAYDKIGGSPWLYKAWYTQGYSNSSDKCGRNNPWLNPEEMADIVNAAIALKTGGIDTGRITPISSCWGGNPYSMDELRNLVSGQGGISQATSVSVSQGNGNTSNVTINGVSLSGDDFKRAFNLRAPGRLSIPQSGFAFFNIEKK
;
A
#
# COMPACT_ATOMS: atom_id res chain seq x y z
N ASN A 1 61.15 33.57 -18.98
CA ASN A 1 62.38 34.28 -19.18
C ASN A 1 63.50 33.51 -19.94
N TYR A 2 63.48 32.15 -19.81
CA TYR A 2 64.48 31.33 -20.54
C TYR A 2 64.09 31.14 -22.00
N TYR A 3 62.82 30.97 -22.28
CA TYR A 3 62.24 30.79 -23.62
C TYR A 3 62.40 32.04 -24.50
N ILE A 4 62.19 33.21 -23.90
CA ILE A 4 62.37 34.52 -24.58
C ILE A 4 63.79 34.76 -24.96
N LYS A 5 64.78 34.29 -24.17
CA LYS A 5 66.21 34.52 -24.47
C LYS A 5 66.80 33.62 -25.56
N SER A 6 66.16 32.45 -25.84
CA SER A 6 66.70 31.49 -26.80
C SER A 6 66.23 31.67 -28.23
N HIS A 7 65.13 32.40 -28.46
CA HIS A 7 64.44 32.48 -29.77
C HIS A 7 64.53 33.85 -30.42
N TYR A 8 64.93 34.90 -29.70
CA TYR A 8 65.11 36.24 -30.27
C TYR A 8 66.56 36.67 -30.29
N ASN A 9 67.19 36.43 -31.42
CA ASN A 9 68.50 37.12 -31.67
C ASN A 9 68.21 38.61 -31.77
N SER A 10 69.04 39.44 -31.15
CA SER A 10 68.95 40.90 -31.27
C SER A 10 68.92 41.28 -32.76
N PRO A 11 68.00 42.17 -33.19
CA PRO A 11 68.01 42.68 -34.57
C PRO A 11 69.39 43.14 -35.03
N ILE A 12 70.20 43.63 -34.10
CA ILE A 12 71.57 44.05 -34.33
C ILE A 12 72.50 42.86 -34.66
N LEU A 13 72.33 41.71 -33.97
CA LEU A 13 73.10 40.49 -34.25
C LEU A 13 72.69 39.87 -35.59
N VAL A 14 71.45 39.93 -35.98
CA VAL A 14 70.99 39.48 -37.28
C VAL A 14 71.56 40.35 -38.40
N PHE A 15 71.65 41.66 -38.18
CA PHE A 15 72.23 42.57 -39.13
C PHE A 15 73.73 42.33 -39.33
N LEU A 16 74.49 42.05 -38.24
CA LEU A 16 75.90 41.77 -38.25
C LEU A 16 76.28 40.38 -38.76
N SER A 17 75.38 39.43 -38.78
CA SER A 17 75.66 38.03 -39.16
C SER A 17 75.14 37.67 -40.57
N SER A 18 74.41 38.53 -41.25
CA SER A 18 73.74 38.23 -42.52
C SER A 18 74.62 38.68 -43.72
N ASN A 19 74.68 37.87 -44.76
CA ASN A 19 75.51 38.11 -45.97
C ASN A 19 74.77 38.87 -47.06
N SER A 20 73.44 39.13 -46.93
CA SER A 20 72.65 39.89 -47.88
C SER A 20 71.42 40.58 -47.24
N ALA A 21 70.98 41.71 -47.86
CA ALA A 21 69.78 42.44 -47.43
C ALA A 21 68.49 41.58 -47.52
N SER A 22 68.43 40.62 -48.42
CA SER A 22 67.31 39.67 -48.57
C SER A 22 67.21 38.69 -47.38
N GLU A 23 68.36 38.22 -46.90
CA GLU A 23 68.43 37.30 -45.75
C GLU A 23 68.03 37.99 -44.47
N ILE A 24 68.42 39.25 -44.25
CA ILE A 24 68.02 40.08 -43.13
C ILE A 24 66.52 40.23 -43.10
N THR A 25 65.87 40.57 -44.24
CA THR A 25 64.42 40.74 -44.31
C THR A 25 63.64 39.44 -44.07
N GLN A 26 64.12 38.30 -44.56
CA GLN A 26 63.55 36.99 -44.29
C GLN A 26 63.59 36.60 -42.80
N ILE A 27 64.76 36.76 -42.17
CA ILE A 27 64.96 36.45 -40.74
C ILE A 27 64.07 37.34 -39.89
N LEU A 28 64.03 38.64 -40.16
CA LEU A 28 63.18 39.59 -39.43
C LEU A 28 61.70 39.31 -39.63
N ALA A 29 61.27 38.96 -40.86
CA ALA A 29 59.85 38.54 -41.11
C ALA A 29 59.52 37.28 -40.36
N TYR A 30 60.38 36.26 -40.33
CA TYR A 30 60.24 35.04 -39.60
C TYR A 30 60.14 35.27 -38.07
N GLN A 31 61.09 36.10 -37.53
CA GLN A 31 61.07 36.46 -36.10
C GLN A 31 59.78 37.19 -35.72
N LYS A 32 59.33 38.13 -36.60
CA LYS A 32 58.04 38.82 -36.38
C LYS A 32 56.82 37.83 -36.38
N ALA A 33 56.79 36.93 -37.35
CA ALA A 33 55.70 35.91 -37.43
C ALA A 33 55.71 35.01 -36.19
N THR A 34 56.86 34.57 -35.73
CA THR A 34 57.02 33.78 -34.49
C THR A 34 56.58 34.57 -33.26
N ALA A 35 56.95 35.83 -33.15
CA ALA A 35 56.58 36.71 -32.05
C ALA A 35 55.05 36.96 -32.00
N ASP A 36 54.46 37.18 -33.17
CA ASP A 36 52.99 37.38 -33.30
C ASP A 36 52.27 36.11 -32.97
N GLN A 37 52.78 34.93 -33.35
CA GLN A 37 52.23 33.63 -32.97
C GLN A 37 52.34 33.37 -31.46
N ASP A 38 53.49 33.61 -30.87
CA ASP A 38 53.67 33.45 -29.41
C ASP A 38 52.77 34.40 -28.63
N LYS A 39 52.64 35.67 -29.10
CA LYS A 39 51.70 36.62 -28.50
C LYS A 39 50.23 36.11 -28.55
N MET A 40 49.86 35.52 -29.68
CA MET A 40 48.50 34.96 -29.84
C MET A 40 48.28 33.77 -28.89
N ILE A 41 49.26 32.87 -28.76
CA ILE A 41 49.23 31.72 -27.82
C ILE A 41 49.11 32.21 -26.37
N ILE A 42 49.96 33.16 -25.99
CA ILE A 42 49.96 33.74 -24.63
C ILE A 42 48.60 34.39 -24.32
N THR A 43 48.04 35.15 -25.29
CA THR A 43 46.74 35.77 -25.14
C THR A 43 45.64 34.72 -24.97
N ASN A 44 45.62 33.67 -25.78
CA ASN A 44 44.66 32.59 -25.67
C ASN A 44 44.77 31.81 -24.35
N ILE A 45 45.99 31.59 -23.88
CA ILE A 45 46.20 30.96 -22.55
C ILE A 45 45.68 31.88 -21.46
N ALA A 46 45.95 33.17 -21.49
CA ALA A 46 45.44 34.12 -20.51
C ALA A 46 43.90 34.19 -20.49
N LEU A 47 43.25 34.21 -21.66
CA LEU A 47 41.80 34.14 -21.76
C LEU A 47 41.24 32.83 -21.21
N SER A 48 41.91 31.71 -21.50
CA SER A 48 41.51 30.40 -20.98
C SER A 48 41.65 30.33 -19.46
N ILE A 49 42.70 30.92 -18.89
CA ILE A 49 42.87 31.00 -17.44
C ILE A 49 41.72 31.81 -16.82
N ASN A 50 41.42 33.00 -17.35
CA ASN A 50 40.30 33.79 -16.85
C ASN A 50 38.96 33.04 -16.92
N THR A 51 38.68 32.36 -18.03
CA THR A 51 37.44 31.53 -18.18
C THR A 51 37.42 30.38 -17.17
N LEU A 52 38.54 29.77 -16.87
CA LEU A 52 38.65 28.71 -15.85
C LEU A 52 38.45 29.25 -14.43
N GLU A 53 38.96 30.46 -14.14
CA GLU A 53 38.76 31.12 -12.85
C GLU A 53 37.29 31.49 -12.64
N GLU A 54 36.62 32.03 -13.66
CA GLU A 54 35.17 32.31 -13.63
C GLU A 54 34.35 31.01 -13.40
N LYS A 55 34.63 29.96 -14.16
CA LYS A 55 33.97 28.66 -13.98
C LYS A 55 34.20 28.06 -12.60
N LYS A 56 35.41 28.22 -12.05
CA LYS A 56 35.73 27.77 -10.69
C LYS A 56 34.92 28.53 -9.66
N ALA A 57 34.76 29.83 -9.80
CA ALA A 57 33.92 30.64 -8.91
C ALA A 57 32.43 30.24 -8.99
N ASP A 58 31.93 30.00 -10.19
CA ASP A 58 30.56 29.53 -10.41
C ASP A 58 30.30 28.17 -9.77
N LEU A 59 31.23 27.22 -9.96
CA LEU A 59 31.12 25.89 -9.34
C LEU A 59 31.17 25.96 -7.80
N GLU A 60 31.97 26.84 -7.22
CA GLU A 60 32.01 27.04 -5.78
C GLU A 60 30.67 27.62 -5.26
N ASN A 61 30.07 28.56 -5.99
CA ASN A 61 28.76 29.10 -5.69
C ASN A 61 27.65 28.04 -5.81
N GLU A 62 27.66 27.19 -6.85
CA GLU A 62 26.74 26.09 -7.00
C GLU A 62 26.85 25.05 -5.88
N LYS A 63 28.07 24.74 -5.46
CA LYS A 63 28.36 23.85 -4.34
C LYS A 63 27.77 24.38 -3.02
N ILE A 64 27.90 25.69 -2.78
CA ILE A 64 27.30 26.34 -1.61
C ILE A 64 25.76 26.24 -1.66
N LYS A 65 25.15 26.51 -2.82
CA LYS A 65 23.71 26.37 -3.03
C LYS A 65 23.25 24.94 -2.81
N LEU A 66 23.96 23.96 -3.36
CA LEU A 66 23.65 22.54 -3.20
C LEU A 66 23.75 22.08 -1.72
N ALA A 67 24.76 22.57 -1.00
CA ALA A 67 24.88 22.31 0.43
C ALA A 67 23.69 22.86 1.23
N SER A 68 23.22 24.07 0.91
CA SER A 68 22.04 24.67 1.52
C SER A 68 20.76 23.87 1.22
N VAL A 69 20.57 23.44 -0.02
CA VAL A 69 19.44 22.59 -0.44
C VAL A 69 19.47 21.26 0.30
N LYS A 70 20.66 20.65 0.44
CA LYS A 70 20.81 19.40 1.21
C LYS A 70 20.39 19.57 2.67
N VAL A 71 20.84 20.62 3.34
CA VAL A 71 20.47 20.89 4.74
C VAL A 71 18.95 21.07 4.89
N ASN A 72 18.32 21.80 3.97
CA ASN A 72 16.87 21.97 3.98
C ASN A 72 16.13 20.63 3.72
N LEU A 73 16.63 19.82 2.82
CA LEU A 73 16.05 18.50 2.53
C LEU A 73 16.18 17.56 3.74
N ASP A 74 17.33 17.52 4.38
CA ASP A 74 17.56 16.71 5.59
C ASP A 74 16.62 17.15 6.74
N LYS A 75 16.35 18.46 6.87
CA LYS A 75 15.38 19.00 7.81
C LYS A 75 13.96 18.54 7.50
N ILE A 76 13.52 18.65 6.25
CA ILE A 76 12.18 18.21 5.80
C ILE A 76 12.00 16.70 6.02
N ILE A 77 13.05 15.90 5.72
CA ILE A 77 13.03 14.46 5.97
C ILE A 77 12.89 14.15 7.48
N GLY A 78 13.59 14.91 8.32
CA GLY A 78 13.48 14.79 9.78
C GLY A 78 12.09 15.11 10.29
N GLU A 79 11.49 16.21 9.83
CA GLU A 79 10.14 16.63 10.17
C GLU A 79 9.09 15.60 9.68
N ALA A 80 9.23 15.08 8.46
CA ALA A 80 8.37 14.05 7.91
C ALA A 80 8.42 12.74 8.71
N LYS A 81 9.62 12.31 9.14
CA LYS A 81 9.80 11.14 10.01
C LYS A 81 9.14 11.33 11.37
N THR A 82 9.27 12.51 11.97
CA THR A 82 8.64 12.84 13.24
C THR A 82 7.11 12.84 13.10
N TYR A 83 6.59 13.43 12.02
CA TYR A 83 5.16 13.42 11.72
C TYR A 83 4.63 12.00 11.51
N GLN A 84 5.37 11.17 10.76
CA GLN A 84 5.02 9.76 10.55
C GLN A 84 4.99 8.98 11.87
N SER A 85 5.96 9.19 12.76
CA SER A 85 5.99 8.56 14.08
C SER A 85 4.80 8.96 14.93
N ASN A 86 4.48 10.26 14.98
CA ASN A 86 3.32 10.78 15.70
C ASN A 86 2.00 10.24 15.15
N LEU A 87 1.86 10.16 13.82
CA LEU A 87 0.68 9.61 13.16
C LEU A 87 0.52 8.12 13.48
N THR A 88 1.61 7.37 13.47
CA THR A 88 1.63 5.95 13.84
C THR A 88 1.19 5.76 15.30
N GLY A 89 1.67 6.61 16.22
CA GLY A 89 1.25 6.62 17.62
C GLY A 89 -0.24 6.95 17.79
N GLN A 90 -0.76 7.92 17.03
CA GLN A 90 -2.19 8.26 17.07
C GLN A 90 -3.06 7.12 16.48
N ILE A 91 -2.63 6.47 15.42
CA ILE A 91 -3.32 5.30 14.84
C ILE A 91 -3.34 4.15 15.86
N ALA A 92 -2.23 3.87 16.53
CA ALA A 92 -2.16 2.84 17.56
C ALA A 92 -3.08 3.16 18.75
N ALA A 93 -3.10 4.40 19.22
CA ALA A 93 -3.98 4.85 20.30
C ALA A 93 -5.47 4.80 19.92
N LEU A 94 -5.81 5.18 18.67
CA LEU A 94 -7.17 5.09 18.15
C LEU A 94 -7.61 3.63 17.99
N SER A 95 -6.73 2.74 17.49
CA SER A 95 -6.99 1.31 17.37
C SER A 95 -7.19 0.65 18.75
N ALA A 96 -6.37 1.01 19.74
CA ALA A 96 -6.54 0.53 21.12
C ALA A 96 -7.87 1.00 21.72
N LYS A 97 -8.25 2.25 21.49
CA LYS A 97 -9.52 2.83 21.95
C LYS A 97 -10.73 2.23 21.25
N GLN A 98 -10.59 1.94 19.95
CA GLN A 98 -11.60 1.22 19.18
C GLN A 98 -11.77 -0.21 19.71
N GLN A 99 -10.68 -0.89 20.05
CA GLN A 99 -10.71 -2.21 20.66
C GLN A 99 -11.32 -2.22 22.05
N GLU A 100 -11.03 -1.22 22.88
CA GLU A 100 -11.65 -1.03 24.20
C GLU A 100 -13.18 -0.85 24.08
N ILE A 101 -13.62 -0.07 23.09
CA ILE A 101 -15.03 0.15 22.78
C ILE A 101 -15.70 -1.14 22.29
N ILE A 102 -15.04 -1.92 21.44
CA ILE A 102 -15.52 -3.22 20.93
C ILE A 102 -15.62 -4.20 22.10
N ASN A 103 -14.60 -4.32 22.93
CA ASN A 103 -14.58 -5.23 24.08
C ASN A 103 -15.62 -4.87 25.14
N ALA A 104 -15.88 -3.59 25.38
CA ALA A 104 -16.91 -3.11 26.30
C ALA A 104 -18.35 -3.39 25.81
N ARG A 105 -18.55 -3.68 24.51
CA ARG A 105 -19.85 -3.86 23.88
C ARG A 105 -20.15 -5.28 23.46
N SER A 106 -19.13 -6.11 23.23
CA SER A 106 -19.30 -7.50 22.83
C SER A 106 -19.38 -8.42 24.05
N GLY A 107 -20.50 -8.41 24.77
CA GLY A 107 -20.67 -9.19 25.99
C GLY A 107 -20.52 -10.72 25.86
N THR A 108 -20.24 -11.31 24.68
CA THR A 108 -20.11 -12.77 24.54
C THR A 108 -19.38 -13.30 23.32
N PHE A 109 -18.87 -12.49 22.38
CA PHE A 109 -18.18 -13.07 21.21
C PHE A 109 -16.96 -12.27 20.80
N THR A 110 -15.76 -12.84 20.98
CA THR A 110 -14.49 -12.33 20.45
C THR A 110 -14.08 -13.23 19.29
N ALA A 111 -14.22 -12.75 18.05
CA ALA A 111 -13.50 -13.37 16.95
C ALA A 111 -12.07 -12.85 16.99
N THR A 112 -11.13 -13.75 17.13
CA THR A 112 -9.70 -13.42 17.14
C THR A 112 -9.12 -13.62 15.74
N ILE A 113 -8.36 -12.65 15.26
CA ILE A 113 -7.44 -12.86 14.15
C ILE A 113 -6.23 -13.61 14.70
N GLY A 114 -6.00 -14.81 14.22
CA GLY A 114 -4.90 -15.63 14.69
C GLY A 114 -5.00 -15.94 16.17
N ASP A 115 -3.86 -15.91 16.86
CA ASP A 115 -3.74 -16.05 18.32
C ASP A 115 -3.65 -14.67 19.00
N SER A 116 -4.00 -13.59 18.31
CA SER A 116 -4.03 -12.23 18.87
C SER A 116 -5.41 -11.90 19.45
N ASN A 117 -5.44 -10.91 20.34
CA ASN A 117 -6.69 -10.35 20.86
C ASN A 117 -7.29 -9.28 19.93
N LEU A 118 -6.77 -9.13 18.71
CA LEU A 118 -7.32 -8.25 17.70
C LEU A 118 -8.61 -8.87 17.19
N ALA A 119 -9.73 -8.25 17.51
CA ALA A 119 -11.05 -8.71 17.10
C ALA A 119 -11.34 -8.19 15.68
N ASP A 120 -11.55 -9.10 14.75
CA ASP A 120 -12.35 -8.79 13.57
C ASP A 120 -13.81 -8.57 14.01
N ASP A 121 -14.48 -7.61 13.39
CA ASP A 121 -15.92 -7.43 13.62
C ASP A 121 -16.71 -8.58 12.99
N TYR A 122 -16.67 -9.72 13.66
CA TYR A 122 -17.35 -10.94 13.27
C TYR A 122 -18.88 -10.75 13.19
N ASN A 123 -19.40 -9.79 13.97
CA ASN A 123 -20.84 -9.49 14.00
C ASN A 123 -21.34 -8.77 12.74
N ALA A 124 -20.44 -8.25 11.91
CA ALA A 124 -20.80 -7.59 10.67
C ALA A 124 -21.34 -8.53 9.58
N SER A 125 -21.56 -9.82 9.86
CA SER A 125 -22.15 -10.75 8.90
C SER A 125 -22.92 -11.85 9.64
N ILE A 126 -24.14 -11.54 9.93
CA ILE A 126 -25.03 -12.52 10.58
C ILE A 126 -25.47 -13.55 9.55
N THR A 127 -25.28 -14.82 9.89
CA THR A 127 -25.89 -15.95 9.19
C THR A 127 -27.42 -15.83 9.29
N GLY A 128 -28.11 -16.00 8.17
CA GLY A 128 -29.58 -16.00 8.18
C GLY A 128 -30.26 -14.68 7.84
N PHE A 129 -29.52 -13.56 7.73
CA PHE A 129 -30.14 -12.28 7.38
C PHE A 129 -30.70 -12.25 5.94
N ARG A 130 -30.17 -13.11 5.05
CA ARG A 130 -30.69 -13.25 3.66
C ARG A 130 -32.13 -13.72 3.65
N GLU A 131 -32.47 -14.65 4.52
CA GLU A 131 -33.82 -15.22 4.63
C GLU A 131 -34.82 -14.21 5.20
N ALA A 132 -34.35 -13.35 6.08
CA ALA A 132 -35.14 -12.31 6.73
C ALA A 132 -35.26 -11.00 5.96
N ALA A 133 -34.67 -10.92 4.73
CA ALA A 133 -34.69 -9.70 3.95
C ALA A 133 -36.11 -9.32 3.50
N PRO A 134 -36.49 -8.05 3.61
CA PRO A 134 -37.77 -7.58 3.04
C PRO A 134 -37.74 -7.66 1.51
N SER A 135 -38.87 -8.01 0.89
CA SER A 135 -38.98 -8.05 -0.57
C SER A 135 -38.66 -6.67 -1.19
N GLY A 136 -37.91 -6.68 -2.27
CA GLY A 136 -37.54 -5.48 -3.00
C GLY A 136 -36.29 -4.74 -2.41
N TYR A 137 -35.73 -5.22 -1.30
CA TYR A 137 -34.54 -4.60 -0.69
C TYR A 137 -33.25 -5.10 -1.34
N PHE A 138 -32.18 -4.34 -1.14
CA PHE A 138 -30.85 -4.56 -1.72
C PHE A 138 -29.81 -4.72 -0.62
N ALA A 139 -28.81 -5.57 -0.84
CA ALA A 139 -27.62 -5.60 0.00
C ALA A 139 -26.35 -5.77 -0.84
N VAL A 140 -25.28 -5.13 -0.39
CA VAL A 140 -23.97 -5.16 -1.06
C VAL A 140 -23.08 -6.16 -0.36
N PHE A 141 -22.58 -7.15 -1.10
CA PHE A 141 -21.71 -8.21 -0.61
C PHE A 141 -20.32 -8.05 -1.18
N ALA A 142 -19.33 -7.83 -0.34
CA ALA A 142 -17.93 -7.76 -0.73
C ALA A 142 -17.30 -9.15 -0.85
N PHE A 143 -16.48 -9.37 -1.88
CA PHE A 143 -15.59 -10.52 -1.99
C PHE A 143 -14.25 -10.17 -1.33
N GLY A 144 -14.04 -10.69 -0.13
CA GLY A 144 -12.92 -10.29 0.71
C GLY A 144 -13.05 -8.88 1.31
N ALA A 145 -12.59 -8.73 2.53
CA ALA A 145 -12.67 -7.48 3.27
C ALA A 145 -11.37 -7.24 4.05
N HIS A 146 -11.07 -5.97 4.34
CA HIS A 146 -9.86 -5.57 5.06
C HIS A 146 -8.58 -6.18 4.46
N THR A 147 -8.51 -6.28 3.14
CA THR A 147 -7.42 -6.92 2.41
C THR A 147 -6.88 -6.02 1.31
N HIS A 148 -5.60 -6.19 1.01
CA HIS A 148 -4.91 -5.59 -0.15
C HIS A 148 -4.72 -6.59 -1.30
N ARG A 149 -5.09 -7.86 -1.13
CA ARG A 149 -4.98 -8.97 -2.09
C ARG A 149 -3.56 -9.22 -2.66
N LYS A 150 -2.52 -8.76 -1.96
CA LYS A 150 -1.11 -9.00 -2.33
C LYS A 150 -0.57 -10.19 -1.57
N GLY A 151 0.11 -11.10 -2.27
CA GLY A 151 0.75 -12.26 -1.67
C GLY A 151 -0.22 -13.31 -1.17
N MET A 152 -0.04 -13.83 0.05
CA MET A 152 -0.76 -14.99 0.55
C MET A 152 -2.09 -14.64 1.23
N SER A 153 -3.17 -15.32 0.86
CA SER A 153 -4.36 -15.42 1.68
C SER A 153 -4.13 -16.46 2.78
N GLN A 154 -4.33 -16.09 4.03
CA GLN A 154 -4.15 -17.01 5.16
C GLN A 154 -5.21 -18.11 5.14
N TYR A 155 -6.50 -17.76 4.93
CA TYR A 155 -7.54 -18.74 4.73
C TYR A 155 -7.33 -19.55 3.44
N GLY A 156 -6.84 -18.92 2.38
CA GLY A 156 -6.47 -19.61 1.16
C GLY A 156 -5.35 -20.63 1.38
N ALA A 157 -4.31 -20.28 2.16
CA ALA A 157 -3.24 -21.22 2.55
C ALA A 157 -3.78 -22.40 3.36
N ARG A 158 -4.72 -22.13 4.30
CA ARG A 158 -5.42 -23.19 5.04
C ARG A 158 -6.21 -24.10 4.09
N GLY A 159 -6.97 -23.53 3.16
CA GLY A 159 -7.74 -24.30 2.18
C GLY A 159 -6.88 -25.15 1.27
N ARG A 160 -5.73 -24.61 0.82
CA ARG A 160 -4.74 -25.35 0.04
C ARG A 160 -4.14 -26.52 0.84
N ALA A 161 -3.76 -26.27 2.10
CA ALA A 161 -3.26 -27.32 3.00
C ALA A 161 -4.31 -28.42 3.22
N GLN A 162 -5.56 -28.06 3.46
CA GLN A 162 -6.69 -29.00 3.59
C GLN A 162 -6.96 -29.78 2.32
N SER A 163 -6.59 -29.24 1.14
CA SER A 163 -6.64 -29.90 -0.15
C SER A 163 -5.39 -30.74 -0.45
N GLY A 164 -4.51 -30.98 0.54
CA GLY A 164 -3.34 -31.82 0.43
C GLY A 164 -2.08 -31.15 -0.12
N GLN A 165 -2.07 -29.81 -0.28
CA GLN A 165 -0.86 -29.10 -0.71
C GLN A 165 0.12 -28.92 0.43
N ASN A 166 1.40 -29.15 0.16
CA ASN A 166 2.49 -28.92 1.11
C ASN A 166 2.93 -27.43 1.12
N VAL A 167 3.78 -27.09 2.03
CA VAL A 167 4.28 -25.71 2.25
C VAL A 167 4.87 -25.10 0.98
N ASN A 168 5.66 -25.84 0.21
CA ASN A 168 6.28 -25.32 -1.01
C ASN A 168 5.23 -25.01 -2.09
N GLN A 169 4.27 -25.90 -2.27
CA GLN A 169 3.16 -25.70 -3.20
C GLN A 169 2.31 -24.48 -2.81
N ILE A 170 2.06 -24.29 -1.51
CA ILE A 170 1.32 -23.13 -1.00
C ILE A 170 2.10 -21.85 -1.28
N LEU A 171 3.38 -21.79 -0.92
CA LEU A 171 4.21 -20.60 -1.12
C LEU A 171 4.41 -20.29 -2.62
N ASN A 172 4.64 -21.31 -3.44
CA ASN A 172 4.77 -21.14 -4.89
C ASN A 172 3.48 -20.61 -5.51
N ALA A 173 2.32 -21.07 -5.04
CA ALA A 173 1.03 -20.58 -5.50
C ALA A 173 0.85 -19.07 -5.26
N TYR A 174 1.34 -18.52 -4.16
CA TYR A 174 1.17 -17.11 -3.82
C TYR A 174 2.33 -16.20 -4.23
N TYR A 175 3.56 -16.71 -4.17
CA TYR A 175 4.76 -15.89 -4.41
C TYR A 175 5.51 -16.29 -5.68
N GLY A 176 5.17 -17.41 -6.30
CA GLY A 176 5.77 -17.88 -7.55
C GLY A 176 7.19 -18.42 -7.39
N LYS A 177 7.62 -18.68 -6.16
CA LYS A 177 8.97 -19.14 -5.80
C LYS A 177 8.91 -20.14 -4.66
N ASP A 178 9.84 -21.04 -4.64
CA ASP A 178 10.05 -21.96 -3.52
C ASP A 178 10.97 -21.32 -2.47
N PRO A 179 10.83 -21.69 -1.19
CA PRO A 179 11.71 -21.22 -0.16
C PRO A 179 13.13 -21.78 -0.32
N ILE A 180 14.12 -20.98 0.07
CA ILE A 180 15.53 -21.39 0.10
C ILE A 180 16.08 -21.24 1.50
N GLY A 181 17.16 -21.98 1.80
CA GLY A 181 17.90 -21.89 3.06
C GLY A 181 18.80 -20.66 3.10
N LYS A 182 18.73 -19.88 4.19
CA LYS A 182 19.60 -18.73 4.46
C LYS A 182 19.89 -18.61 5.96
N ASP A 183 21.02 -18.01 6.31
CA ASP A 183 21.27 -17.66 7.71
C ASP A 183 20.32 -16.52 8.14
N THR A 184 19.47 -16.85 9.10
CA THR A 184 18.50 -15.91 9.67
C THR A 184 18.80 -15.60 11.16
N GLY A 185 19.95 -16.05 11.67
CA GLY A 185 20.38 -15.83 13.05
C GLY A 185 20.54 -14.37 13.44
N GLY A 186 20.68 -14.10 14.74
CA GLY A 186 20.86 -12.76 15.33
C GLY A 186 19.54 -12.08 15.71
N ASP A 187 19.61 -10.78 16.02
CA ASP A 187 18.52 -10.04 16.64
C ASP A 187 17.80 -9.12 15.66
N ILE A 188 16.53 -8.81 15.95
CA ILE A 188 15.68 -7.82 15.27
C ILE A 188 15.24 -6.75 16.26
N GLN A 189 15.11 -5.51 15.78
CA GLN A 189 14.52 -4.41 16.54
C GLN A 189 13.00 -4.41 16.39
N VAL A 190 12.28 -4.46 17.51
CA VAL A 190 10.81 -4.57 17.56
C VAL A 190 10.23 -3.39 18.32
N ALA A 191 9.29 -2.68 17.70
CA ALA A 191 8.68 -1.48 18.26
C ALA A 191 8.02 -1.77 19.62
N GLY A 192 8.42 -1.01 20.63
CA GLY A 192 7.93 -1.15 22.00
C GLY A 192 8.56 -2.30 22.81
N PHE A 193 9.42 -3.14 22.20
CA PHE A 193 10.05 -4.28 22.87
C PHE A 193 11.58 -4.29 22.77
N GLY A 194 12.17 -3.46 21.90
CA GLY A 194 13.61 -3.37 21.71
C GLY A 194 14.19 -4.54 20.91
N SER A 195 15.47 -4.83 21.13
CA SER A 195 16.19 -5.92 20.45
C SER A 195 15.84 -7.27 21.02
N MET A 196 15.53 -8.24 20.16
CA MET A 196 15.27 -9.61 20.58
C MET A 196 15.72 -10.62 19.52
N ASN A 197 15.97 -11.86 19.94
CA ASN A 197 16.35 -12.92 19.02
C ASN A 197 15.27 -13.14 17.95
N PHE A 198 15.70 -13.15 16.70
CA PHE A 198 14.78 -13.19 15.55
C PHE A 198 14.03 -14.54 15.47
N GLU A 199 14.74 -15.66 15.52
CA GLU A 199 14.14 -16.99 15.37
C GLU A 199 13.48 -17.49 16.69
N GLU A 200 14.14 -17.28 17.82
CA GLU A 200 13.74 -17.90 19.10
C GLU A 200 12.73 -17.05 19.90
N ARG A 201 12.57 -15.77 19.54
CA ARG A 201 11.67 -14.87 20.25
C ARG A 201 10.68 -14.18 19.33
N TYR A 202 11.16 -13.42 18.34
CA TYR A 202 10.30 -12.64 17.49
C TYR A 202 9.32 -13.50 16.69
N LEU A 203 9.82 -14.49 15.95
CA LEU A 203 8.96 -15.36 15.12
C LEU A 203 8.01 -16.21 15.96
N MET A 204 8.39 -16.57 17.19
CA MET A 204 7.51 -17.29 18.12
C MET A 204 6.29 -16.45 18.53
N GLY A 205 6.43 -15.13 18.55
CA GLY A 205 5.37 -14.19 18.91
C GLY A 205 4.47 -13.73 17.76
N ILE A 206 4.70 -14.17 16.51
CA ILE A 206 3.84 -13.83 15.39
C ILE A 206 2.45 -14.45 15.58
N ALA A 207 1.42 -13.61 15.64
CA ALA A 207 0.07 -13.97 16.03
C ALA A 207 -0.96 -13.78 14.91
N GLU A 208 -0.58 -14.11 13.69
CA GLU A 208 -1.33 -13.84 12.44
C GLU A 208 -2.28 -14.97 12.04
N MET A 209 -1.96 -16.21 12.39
CA MET A 209 -2.80 -17.38 12.13
C MET A 209 -3.14 -18.11 13.44
N PRO A 210 -4.37 -18.66 13.58
CA PRO A 210 -4.67 -19.57 14.69
C PRO A 210 -3.74 -20.78 14.67
N SER A 211 -3.08 -21.03 15.78
CA SER A 211 -2.13 -22.16 15.90
C SER A 211 -2.80 -23.54 15.81
N THR A 212 -4.12 -23.58 15.78
CA THR A 212 -4.91 -24.80 15.56
C THR A 212 -5.09 -25.18 14.10
N TRP A 213 -4.58 -24.34 13.18
CA TRP A 213 -4.72 -24.59 11.75
C TRP A 213 -3.77 -25.68 11.26
N HIS A 214 -3.97 -26.09 10.00
CA HIS A 214 -3.18 -27.16 9.37
C HIS A 214 -1.67 -26.86 9.40
N PRO A 215 -0.79 -27.83 9.77
CA PRO A 215 0.65 -27.59 9.89
C PRO A 215 1.32 -26.99 8.67
N GLU A 216 0.91 -27.37 7.45
CA GLU A 216 1.47 -26.82 6.22
C GLU A 216 1.12 -25.33 6.03
N ALA A 217 -0.08 -24.91 6.47
CA ALA A 217 -0.46 -23.49 6.47
C ALA A 217 0.37 -22.71 7.50
N LEU A 218 0.59 -23.26 8.69
CA LEU A 218 1.43 -22.65 9.72
C LEU A 218 2.89 -22.51 9.26
N ARG A 219 3.44 -23.53 8.59
CA ARG A 219 4.78 -23.48 7.99
C ARG A 219 4.88 -22.41 6.92
N ALA A 220 3.89 -22.31 6.04
CA ALA A 220 3.83 -21.26 5.01
C ALA A 220 3.79 -19.87 5.64
N GLN A 221 3.01 -19.67 6.70
CA GLN A 221 2.98 -18.41 7.45
C GLN A 221 4.33 -18.11 8.12
N ALA A 222 4.98 -19.11 8.72
CA ALA A 222 6.27 -18.91 9.37
C ALA A 222 7.36 -18.46 8.37
N ILE A 223 7.41 -19.07 7.19
CA ILE A 223 8.34 -18.68 6.12
C ILE A 223 7.99 -17.28 5.59
N ALA A 224 6.72 -17.00 5.34
CA ALA A 224 6.27 -15.69 4.87
C ALA A 224 6.59 -14.59 5.89
N ALA A 225 6.31 -14.81 7.17
CA ALA A 225 6.60 -13.86 8.24
C ALA A 225 8.11 -13.63 8.39
N ARG A 226 8.90 -14.69 8.36
CA ARG A 226 10.38 -14.62 8.39
C ARG A 226 10.92 -13.80 7.23
N THR A 227 10.46 -14.08 6.00
CA THR A 227 10.87 -13.37 4.79
C THR A 227 10.49 -11.89 4.84
N TYR A 228 9.31 -11.58 5.35
CA TYR A 228 8.87 -10.19 5.50
C TYR A 228 9.76 -9.44 6.49
N ALA A 229 10.01 -10.02 7.66
CA ALA A 229 10.69 -9.34 8.76
C ALA A 229 12.22 -9.28 8.60
N ILE A 230 12.85 -10.25 7.90
CA ILE A 230 14.31 -10.26 7.73
C ILE A 230 14.84 -9.01 7.02
N ARG A 231 14.03 -8.33 6.24
CA ARG A 231 14.38 -7.06 5.58
C ARG A 231 14.63 -5.97 6.62
N TYR A 232 13.74 -5.84 7.59
CA TYR A 232 13.88 -4.89 8.70
C TYR A 232 15.14 -5.20 9.51
N LYS A 233 15.35 -6.49 9.82
CA LYS A 233 16.55 -6.96 10.52
C LYS A 233 17.84 -6.60 9.78
N ASN A 234 17.91 -6.89 8.48
CA ASN A 234 19.09 -6.65 7.65
C ASN A 234 19.37 -5.16 7.42
N GLU A 235 18.33 -4.33 7.43
CA GLU A 235 18.43 -2.88 7.33
C GLU A 235 18.65 -2.18 8.68
N GLY A 236 18.67 -2.94 9.78
CA GLY A 236 18.75 -2.38 11.14
C GLY A 236 17.56 -1.51 11.52
N LYS A 237 16.41 -1.71 10.86
CA LYS A 237 15.18 -0.96 11.10
C LYS A 237 14.30 -1.64 12.12
N GLU A 238 13.57 -0.82 12.87
CA GLU A 238 12.55 -1.30 13.79
C GLU A 238 11.29 -1.74 13.03
N ILE A 239 10.78 -2.96 13.36
CA ILE A 239 9.53 -3.46 12.81
C ILE A 239 8.37 -3.16 13.76
N CYS A 240 7.24 -2.71 13.22
CA CYS A 240 6.03 -2.47 14.01
C CYS A 240 5.32 -3.80 14.36
N THR A 241 4.46 -3.76 15.39
CA THR A 241 3.84 -4.94 16.01
C THR A 241 2.34 -5.07 15.73
N THR A 242 1.84 -4.31 14.76
CA THR A 242 0.43 -4.26 14.35
C THR A 242 0.27 -4.79 12.91
N GLU A 243 -0.97 -4.85 12.42
CA GLU A 243 -1.30 -5.25 11.04
C GLU A 243 -0.63 -4.39 9.97
N ALA A 244 -0.10 -3.22 10.32
CA ALA A 244 0.68 -2.39 9.40
C ALA A 244 2.02 -3.04 9.00
N CYS A 245 2.57 -3.90 9.86
CA CYS A 245 3.74 -4.74 9.59
C CYS A 245 3.41 -6.22 9.79
N GLN A 246 3.45 -6.67 11.04
CA GLN A 246 3.09 -8.04 11.48
C GLN A 246 2.58 -7.98 12.91
N VAL A 247 1.49 -8.66 13.19
CA VAL A 247 0.96 -8.76 14.56
C VAL A 247 1.90 -9.57 15.42
N TYR A 248 2.51 -8.93 16.40
CA TYR A 248 3.38 -9.55 17.39
C TYR A 248 2.70 -9.55 18.77
N ASN A 249 2.75 -10.69 19.46
CA ASN A 249 2.24 -10.85 20.80
C ASN A 249 3.33 -11.42 21.70
N ASP A 250 3.74 -10.65 22.70
CA ASP A 250 4.84 -11.02 23.59
C ASP A 250 4.48 -12.17 24.53
N GLY A 251 3.22 -12.29 24.94
CA GLY A 251 2.71 -13.42 25.71
C GLY A 251 2.82 -14.73 24.91
N LYS A 252 2.46 -14.70 23.61
CA LYS A 252 2.66 -15.83 22.71
C LYS A 252 4.14 -16.15 22.52
N ALA A 253 4.99 -15.13 22.36
CA ALA A 253 6.44 -15.32 22.25
C ALA A 253 7.06 -16.00 23.50
N SER A 254 6.51 -15.72 24.67
CA SER A 254 6.96 -16.30 25.94
C SER A 254 6.50 -17.75 26.13
N ASN A 255 5.33 -18.09 25.60
CA ASN A 255 4.75 -19.43 25.69
C ASN A 255 4.03 -19.78 24.37
N PRO A 256 4.77 -20.02 23.28
CA PRO A 256 4.20 -20.27 21.98
C PRO A 256 3.44 -21.62 21.96
N PRO A 257 2.23 -21.66 21.36
CA PRO A 257 1.53 -22.92 21.14
C PRO A 257 2.43 -23.91 20.36
N GLU A 258 2.41 -25.18 20.76
CA GLU A 258 3.35 -26.17 20.25
C GLU A 258 3.34 -26.32 18.73
N ALA A 259 2.15 -26.31 18.10
CA ALA A 259 2.04 -26.40 16.65
C ALA A 259 2.69 -25.20 15.93
N TRP A 260 2.57 -23.99 16.48
CA TRP A 260 3.24 -22.80 15.92
C TRP A 260 4.75 -22.89 16.11
N LYS A 261 5.20 -23.28 17.32
CA LYS A 261 6.63 -23.49 17.62
C LYS A 261 7.26 -24.48 16.64
N GLN A 262 6.61 -25.61 16.40
CA GLN A 262 7.05 -26.62 15.43
C GLN A 262 7.10 -26.07 14.00
N ALA A 263 6.11 -25.26 13.60
CA ALA A 263 6.11 -24.63 12.29
C ALA A 263 7.30 -23.69 12.11
N VAL A 264 7.61 -22.83 13.09
CA VAL A 264 8.77 -21.94 13.07
C VAL A 264 10.09 -22.72 13.05
N GLN A 265 10.23 -23.71 13.94
CA GLN A 265 11.46 -24.49 14.07
C GLN A 265 11.75 -25.37 12.85
N SER A 266 10.73 -26.06 12.32
CA SER A 266 10.89 -26.93 11.14
C SER A 266 11.17 -26.17 9.85
N THR A 267 10.91 -24.87 9.84
CA THR A 267 11.19 -23.98 8.69
C THR A 267 12.32 -23.00 8.96
N ARG A 268 13.11 -23.22 10.02
CA ARG A 268 14.21 -22.34 10.41
C ARG A 268 15.15 -22.06 9.24
N GLY A 269 15.50 -20.80 9.04
CA GLY A 269 16.37 -20.37 7.96
C GLY A 269 15.73 -20.38 6.56
N GLN A 270 14.48 -20.79 6.40
CA GLN A 270 13.82 -20.78 5.09
C GLN A 270 13.20 -19.41 4.82
N ILE A 271 13.54 -18.83 3.68
CA ILE A 271 13.02 -17.55 3.18
C ILE A 271 12.70 -17.63 1.69
N ILE A 272 11.95 -16.67 1.17
CA ILE A 272 11.71 -16.49 -0.28
C ILE A 272 12.50 -15.27 -0.74
N GLU A 273 13.44 -15.45 -1.69
CA GLU A 273 14.27 -14.34 -2.21
C GLU A 273 13.52 -13.47 -3.21
N ASP A 274 13.92 -12.18 -3.27
CA ASP A 274 13.44 -11.16 -4.21
C ASP A 274 11.93 -10.95 -4.22
N VAL A 275 11.25 -11.27 -3.12
CA VAL A 275 9.81 -11.07 -2.96
C VAL A 275 9.51 -10.45 -1.59
N VAL A 276 8.63 -9.47 -1.58
CA VAL A 276 8.01 -9.01 -0.33
C VAL A 276 6.81 -9.90 -0.05
N THR A 277 6.92 -10.73 0.96
CA THR A 277 5.90 -11.71 1.31
C THR A 277 4.75 -11.09 2.08
N TYR A 278 3.96 -10.25 1.41
CA TYR A 278 2.70 -9.76 1.96
C TYR A 278 1.71 -10.90 2.19
N TYR A 279 0.84 -10.73 3.16
CA TYR A 279 -0.28 -11.64 3.42
C TYR A 279 -1.45 -10.90 4.09
N ALA A 280 -2.62 -11.46 4.00
CA ALA A 280 -3.82 -10.97 4.66
C ALA A 280 -4.76 -12.15 4.96
N SER A 281 -5.71 -11.99 5.89
CA SER A 281 -6.65 -13.05 6.28
C SER A 281 -7.35 -13.69 5.09
N THR A 282 -7.87 -12.88 4.16
CA THR A 282 -8.60 -13.33 2.98
C THR A 282 -8.27 -12.48 1.76
N HIS A 283 -8.34 -13.06 0.57
CA HIS A 283 -8.22 -12.32 -0.70
C HIS A 283 -9.52 -12.28 -1.50
N GLY A 284 -10.60 -12.90 -0.99
CA GLY A 284 -11.86 -12.96 -1.70
C GLY A 284 -11.80 -13.82 -2.96
N GLY A 285 -10.96 -14.86 -2.98
CA GLY A 285 -10.79 -15.78 -4.10
C GLY A 285 -9.99 -15.24 -5.29
N PHE A 286 -9.37 -14.07 -5.16
CA PHE A 286 -8.53 -13.47 -6.21
C PHE A 286 -7.30 -12.78 -5.62
N THR A 287 -6.11 -13.09 -6.13
CA THR A 287 -4.86 -12.44 -5.73
C THR A 287 -4.30 -11.55 -6.84
N THR A 288 -3.67 -10.44 -6.50
CA THR A 288 -3.08 -9.55 -7.50
C THR A 288 -1.85 -10.14 -8.18
N THR A 289 -1.19 -11.11 -7.56
CA THR A 289 0.05 -11.74 -8.05
C THR A 289 -0.21 -12.92 -8.97
N LYS A 290 -1.29 -13.69 -8.75
CA LYS A 290 -1.56 -14.95 -9.47
C LYS A 290 -2.95 -15.03 -10.10
N GLY A 291 -3.83 -14.06 -9.86
CA GLY A 291 -5.19 -14.10 -10.35
C GLY A 291 -6.12 -14.93 -9.46
N TRP A 292 -6.94 -15.79 -10.06
CA TRP A 292 -7.94 -16.59 -9.34
C TRP A 292 -7.30 -17.61 -8.40
N ASP A 293 -7.64 -17.50 -7.13
CA ASP A 293 -7.23 -18.43 -6.06
C ASP A 293 -8.31 -19.49 -5.82
N THR A 294 -8.55 -20.29 -6.85
CA THR A 294 -9.59 -21.33 -6.91
C THR A 294 -8.98 -22.70 -7.26
N THR A 295 -9.69 -23.76 -6.99
CA THR A 295 -9.24 -25.14 -7.21
C THR A 295 -8.96 -25.46 -8.68
N ASP A 296 -9.65 -24.78 -9.60
CA ASP A 296 -9.46 -24.92 -11.05
C ASP A 296 -8.72 -23.74 -11.71
N GLY A 297 -8.26 -22.77 -10.90
CA GLY A 297 -7.55 -21.59 -11.39
C GLY A 297 -8.43 -20.62 -12.20
N SER A 298 -9.76 -20.75 -12.13
CA SER A 298 -10.69 -19.96 -12.93
C SER A 298 -11.65 -19.12 -12.06
N GLY A 299 -12.09 -17.99 -12.63
CA GLY A 299 -13.27 -17.25 -12.17
C GLY A 299 -14.55 -17.81 -12.81
N GLY A 300 -15.63 -17.11 -12.63
CA GLY A 300 -16.94 -17.46 -13.21
C GLY A 300 -18.04 -17.54 -12.14
N GLY A 301 -19.26 -17.86 -12.56
CA GLY A 301 -20.44 -17.69 -11.71
C GLY A 301 -20.39 -18.38 -10.35
N ASN A 302 -19.58 -19.42 -10.19
CA ASN A 302 -19.43 -20.17 -8.95
C ASN A 302 -18.00 -20.16 -8.40
N PHE A 303 -17.22 -19.12 -8.70
CA PHE A 303 -15.84 -19.06 -8.22
C PHE A 303 -15.74 -19.10 -6.68
N THR A 304 -16.72 -18.57 -5.98
CA THR A 304 -16.79 -18.59 -4.51
C THR A 304 -16.76 -19.99 -3.94
N ASP A 305 -17.43 -20.97 -4.60
CA ASP A 305 -17.48 -22.36 -4.12
C ASP A 305 -16.15 -23.10 -4.36
N LYS A 306 -15.38 -22.65 -5.34
CA LYS A 306 -14.08 -23.21 -5.71
C LYS A 306 -12.89 -22.49 -5.05
N ALA A 307 -13.12 -21.33 -4.42
CA ALA A 307 -12.07 -20.53 -3.80
C ALA A 307 -11.42 -21.27 -2.63
N TYR A 308 -10.10 -21.24 -2.57
CA TYR A 308 -9.38 -21.80 -1.41
C TYR A 308 -9.73 -21.10 -0.11
N ASP A 309 -10.06 -19.80 -0.16
CA ASP A 309 -10.64 -19.08 0.99
C ASP A 309 -11.91 -19.75 1.52
N LYS A 310 -12.79 -20.26 0.64
CA LYS A 310 -14.00 -21.01 1.02
C LYS A 310 -13.66 -22.32 1.68
N ILE A 311 -12.77 -23.10 1.08
CA ILE A 311 -12.32 -24.40 1.61
C ILE A 311 -11.68 -24.18 2.99
N GLY A 312 -10.87 -23.13 3.12
CA GLY A 312 -10.26 -22.72 4.39
C GLY A 312 -11.24 -22.20 5.44
N GLY A 313 -12.51 -22.01 5.07
CA GLY A 313 -13.57 -21.57 5.99
C GLY A 313 -13.52 -20.08 6.31
N SER A 314 -13.10 -19.23 5.35
CA SER A 314 -13.09 -17.78 5.52
C SER A 314 -14.49 -17.22 5.71
N PRO A 315 -14.78 -16.55 6.83
CA PRO A 315 -16.06 -15.89 7.03
C PRO A 315 -16.21 -14.60 6.22
N TRP A 316 -15.11 -14.12 5.61
CA TRP A 316 -15.06 -12.85 4.87
C TRP A 316 -15.00 -13.02 3.35
N LEU A 317 -15.14 -14.24 2.83
CA LEU A 317 -15.06 -14.47 1.40
C LEU A 317 -16.17 -13.74 0.63
N TYR A 318 -17.40 -13.78 1.15
CA TYR A 318 -18.57 -13.14 0.53
C TYR A 318 -19.49 -12.63 1.64
N LYS A 319 -19.43 -11.33 1.91
CA LYS A 319 -20.01 -10.77 3.13
C LYS A 319 -20.55 -9.37 2.92
N ALA A 320 -21.74 -9.10 3.46
CA ALA A 320 -22.29 -7.76 3.59
C ALA A 320 -21.85 -7.16 4.94
N TRP A 321 -21.21 -6.01 4.90
CA TRP A 321 -20.62 -5.36 6.08
C TRP A 321 -21.53 -4.28 6.61
N TYR A 322 -21.87 -4.37 7.89
CA TYR A 322 -22.64 -3.40 8.63
C TYR A 322 -22.14 -3.32 10.07
N THR A 323 -22.42 -2.22 10.74
CA THR A 323 -21.97 -1.97 12.11
C THR A 323 -23.17 -1.99 13.04
N GLN A 324 -23.24 -3.00 13.90
CA GLN A 324 -24.22 -3.06 14.97
C GLN A 324 -23.81 -2.15 16.14
N GLY A 325 -24.79 -1.62 16.86
CA GLY A 325 -24.56 -0.91 18.12
C GLY A 325 -23.67 0.32 18.03
N TYR A 326 -23.57 0.91 16.85
CA TYR A 326 -22.83 2.13 16.66
C TYR A 326 -23.54 3.26 17.35
N SER A 327 -22.99 3.68 18.46
CA SER A 327 -23.42 4.63 19.44
C SER A 327 -24.52 4.24 20.43
N ASN A 328 -24.25 4.66 21.58
CA ASN A 328 -24.74 4.41 22.91
C ASN A 328 -26.15 4.86 23.19
N SER A 329 -26.80 5.59 22.33
CA SER A 329 -28.01 6.31 22.73
C SER A 329 -29.10 6.42 21.69
N SER A 330 -28.89 5.93 20.46
CA SER A 330 -29.98 5.91 19.48
C SER A 330 -29.78 4.86 18.41
N ASP A 331 -30.83 4.12 18.09
CA ASP A 331 -30.97 3.17 16.99
C ASP A 331 -30.69 3.76 15.59
N LYS A 332 -30.33 5.04 15.54
CA LYS A 332 -30.18 5.81 14.30
C LYS A 332 -28.78 5.75 13.70
N CYS A 333 -27.77 5.30 14.43
CA CYS A 333 -26.37 5.39 14.00
C CYS A 333 -25.84 4.09 13.41
N GLY A 334 -26.24 2.94 13.95
CA GLY A 334 -25.92 1.63 13.43
C GLY A 334 -27.12 0.97 12.76
N ARG A 335 -26.87 -0.17 12.14
CA ARG A 335 -27.93 -1.04 11.59
C ARG A 335 -27.71 -2.46 12.08
N ASN A 336 -28.80 -3.16 12.31
CA ASN A 336 -28.77 -4.57 12.68
C ASN A 336 -28.83 -5.51 11.47
N ASN A 337 -28.83 -4.96 10.25
CA ASN A 337 -28.82 -5.69 9.00
C ASN A 337 -28.27 -4.83 7.86
N PRO A 338 -27.78 -5.43 6.76
CA PRO A 338 -27.21 -4.70 5.62
C PRO A 338 -28.23 -4.28 4.55
N TRP A 339 -29.53 -4.52 4.76
CA TRP A 339 -30.53 -4.30 3.73
C TRP A 339 -30.88 -2.82 3.57
N LEU A 340 -30.84 -2.35 2.34
CA LEU A 340 -31.25 -1.03 1.89
C LEU A 340 -32.62 -1.11 1.24
N ASN A 341 -33.51 -0.21 1.59
CA ASN A 341 -34.76 -0.06 0.85
C ASN A 341 -34.50 0.58 -0.53
N PRO A 342 -35.50 0.58 -1.45
CA PRO A 342 -35.32 1.15 -2.78
C PRO A 342 -34.91 2.62 -2.82
N GLU A 343 -35.34 3.42 -1.85
CA GLU A 343 -35.01 4.86 -1.75
C GLU A 343 -33.57 5.06 -1.26
N GLU A 344 -33.14 4.30 -0.26
CA GLU A 344 -31.76 4.33 0.24
C GLU A 344 -30.75 3.91 -0.84
N MET A 345 -31.09 2.88 -1.65
CA MET A 345 -30.24 2.48 -2.77
C MET A 345 -30.21 3.55 -3.87
N ALA A 346 -31.34 4.18 -4.17
CA ALA A 346 -31.40 5.29 -5.12
C ALA A 346 -30.57 6.50 -4.64
N ASP A 347 -30.60 6.81 -3.36
CA ASP A 347 -29.81 7.89 -2.78
C ASP A 347 -28.29 7.63 -2.91
N ILE A 348 -27.84 6.40 -2.78
CA ILE A 348 -26.42 6.01 -3.03
C ILE A 348 -26.08 6.21 -4.51
N VAL A 349 -26.97 5.86 -5.45
CA VAL A 349 -26.77 6.08 -6.88
C VAL A 349 -26.66 7.57 -7.17
N ASN A 350 -27.56 8.38 -6.63
CA ASN A 350 -27.51 9.84 -6.77
C ASN A 350 -26.23 10.45 -6.21
N ALA A 351 -25.76 9.93 -5.07
CA ALA A 351 -24.45 10.31 -4.50
C ALA A 351 -23.30 9.97 -5.46
N ALA A 352 -23.33 8.79 -6.09
CA ALA A 352 -22.30 8.40 -7.06
C ALA A 352 -22.28 9.31 -8.30
N ILE A 353 -23.46 9.63 -8.83
CA ILE A 353 -23.60 10.59 -9.95
C ILE A 353 -23.03 11.96 -9.55
N ALA A 354 -23.42 12.47 -8.39
CA ALA A 354 -22.99 13.76 -7.88
C ALA A 354 -21.46 13.84 -7.68
N LEU A 355 -20.86 12.80 -7.09
CA LEU A 355 -19.41 12.70 -6.91
C LEU A 355 -18.65 12.65 -8.24
N LYS A 356 -19.23 12.03 -9.27
CA LYS A 356 -18.64 11.94 -10.60
C LYS A 356 -18.78 13.22 -11.38
N THR A 357 -19.94 13.88 -11.31
CA THR A 357 -20.20 15.15 -12.03
C THR A 357 -19.39 16.30 -11.45
N GLY A 358 -19.15 16.30 -10.14
CA GLY A 358 -18.47 17.40 -9.44
C GLY A 358 -19.35 18.65 -9.27
N GLY A 359 -18.74 19.74 -8.83
CA GLY A 359 -19.44 21.04 -8.66
C GLY A 359 -20.36 21.11 -7.42
N ILE A 360 -20.29 20.14 -6.52
CA ILE A 360 -21.07 20.06 -5.29
C ILE A 360 -20.17 20.06 -4.05
N ASP A 361 -20.73 20.38 -2.91
CA ASP A 361 -20.03 20.20 -1.64
C ASP A 361 -19.99 18.70 -1.26
N THR A 362 -18.86 18.05 -1.55
CA THR A 362 -18.67 16.62 -1.27
C THR A 362 -18.65 16.32 0.23
N GLY A 363 -18.37 17.29 1.10
CA GLY A 363 -18.43 17.14 2.55
C GLY A 363 -19.86 16.90 3.06
N ARG A 364 -20.88 17.24 2.27
CA ARG A 364 -22.29 16.94 2.55
C ARG A 364 -22.75 15.58 2.06
N ILE A 365 -21.89 14.80 1.37
CA ILE A 365 -22.19 13.42 0.99
C ILE A 365 -21.77 12.52 2.17
N THR A 366 -22.60 12.47 3.18
CA THR A 366 -22.45 11.64 4.39
C THR A 366 -23.78 10.98 4.71
N PRO A 367 -23.83 9.95 5.56
CA PRO A 367 -25.09 9.32 5.94
C PRO A 367 -26.06 10.34 6.54
N ILE A 368 -27.33 10.21 6.19
CA ILE A 368 -28.40 11.04 6.75
C ILE A 368 -28.69 10.58 8.18
N SER A 369 -28.00 11.17 9.14
CA SER A 369 -28.22 10.87 10.56
C SER A 369 -27.58 11.93 11.44
N SER A 370 -28.24 12.32 12.49
CA SER A 370 -27.70 13.22 13.52
C SER A 370 -26.52 12.64 14.29
N CYS A 371 -26.26 11.34 14.17
CA CYS A 371 -25.17 10.65 14.86
C CYS A 371 -23.78 11.02 14.35
N TRP A 372 -23.70 11.42 13.10
CA TRP A 372 -22.41 11.67 12.43
C TRP A 372 -22.04 13.16 12.43
N GLY A 373 -22.95 14.00 12.88
CA GLY A 373 -22.81 15.43 12.73
C GLY A 373 -22.85 15.90 11.27
N GLY A 374 -22.49 17.15 11.04
CA GLY A 374 -22.45 17.72 9.71
C GLY A 374 -23.83 18.18 9.20
N ASN A 375 -23.87 18.49 7.89
CA ASN A 375 -25.08 18.94 7.20
C ASN A 375 -25.25 18.13 5.91
N PRO A 376 -25.64 16.83 5.99
CA PRO A 376 -25.83 15.99 4.80
C PRO A 376 -26.92 16.54 3.90
N TYR A 377 -26.74 16.39 2.58
CA TYR A 377 -27.87 16.58 1.67
C TYR A 377 -29.01 15.63 2.02
N SER A 378 -30.25 16.13 2.05
CA SER A 378 -31.42 15.22 2.06
C SER A 378 -31.45 14.38 0.77
N MET A 379 -32.21 13.29 0.75
CA MET A 379 -32.38 12.48 -0.48
C MET A 379 -32.94 13.31 -1.63
N ASP A 380 -33.91 14.20 -1.34
CA ASP A 380 -34.50 15.06 -2.35
C ASP A 380 -33.56 16.13 -2.86
N GLU A 381 -32.79 16.79 -1.98
CA GLU A 381 -31.75 17.74 -2.41
C GLU A 381 -30.75 17.07 -3.33
N LEU A 382 -30.25 15.89 -2.94
CA LEU A 382 -29.24 15.16 -3.74
C LEU A 382 -29.81 14.71 -5.08
N ARG A 383 -31.04 14.17 -5.09
CA ARG A 383 -31.73 13.79 -6.33
C ARG A 383 -31.94 14.98 -7.28
N ASN A 384 -32.34 16.13 -6.74
CA ASN A 384 -32.56 17.35 -7.54
C ASN A 384 -31.24 17.85 -8.14
N LEU A 385 -30.13 17.80 -7.42
CA LEU A 385 -28.79 18.17 -7.90
C LEU A 385 -28.35 17.34 -9.11
N VAL A 386 -28.79 16.08 -9.21
CA VAL A 386 -28.39 15.16 -10.28
C VAL A 386 -29.54 14.82 -11.24
N SER A 387 -30.63 15.55 -11.20
CA SER A 387 -31.82 15.28 -12.02
C SER A 387 -31.53 15.30 -13.52
N GLY A 388 -30.68 16.23 -13.98
CA GLY A 388 -30.23 16.33 -15.39
C GLY A 388 -29.24 15.24 -15.82
N GLN A 389 -28.71 14.44 -14.90
CA GLN A 389 -27.72 13.39 -15.14
C GLN A 389 -28.26 11.97 -14.88
N GLY A 390 -29.56 11.82 -14.77
CA GLY A 390 -30.22 10.52 -14.56
C GLY A 390 -30.45 10.16 -13.10
N GLY A 391 -30.63 11.16 -12.24
CA GLY A 391 -31.01 10.93 -10.84
C GLY A 391 -32.31 10.14 -10.72
N ILE A 392 -32.37 9.20 -9.77
CA ILE A 392 -33.49 8.27 -9.56
C ILE A 392 -34.10 8.44 -8.17
N SER A 393 -35.40 8.19 -8.04
CA SER A 393 -36.11 8.27 -6.76
C SER A 393 -36.17 6.92 -6.02
N GLN A 394 -36.23 5.82 -6.76
CA GLN A 394 -36.28 4.46 -6.23
C GLN A 394 -35.47 3.53 -7.12
N ALA A 395 -34.76 2.58 -6.51
CA ALA A 395 -34.11 1.48 -7.21
C ALA A 395 -35.10 0.33 -7.37
N THR A 396 -35.27 -0.18 -8.60
CA THR A 396 -36.15 -1.29 -8.92
C THR A 396 -35.43 -2.47 -9.55
N SER A 397 -34.28 -2.22 -10.16
CA SER A 397 -33.45 -3.25 -10.80
C SER A 397 -31.98 -3.03 -10.52
N VAL A 398 -31.23 -4.12 -10.48
CA VAL A 398 -29.77 -4.08 -10.34
C VAL A 398 -29.13 -5.16 -11.19
N SER A 399 -28.04 -4.84 -11.84
CA SER A 399 -27.11 -5.80 -12.42
C SER A 399 -25.68 -5.39 -12.12
N VAL A 400 -24.80 -6.36 -11.90
CA VAL A 400 -23.40 -6.16 -11.56
C VAL A 400 -22.55 -6.98 -12.51
N SER A 401 -21.61 -6.32 -13.18
CA SER A 401 -20.62 -6.98 -14.05
C SER A 401 -19.29 -7.10 -13.33
N GLN A 402 -18.74 -8.31 -13.34
CA GLN A 402 -17.49 -8.63 -12.64
C GLN A 402 -16.50 -9.30 -13.60
N GLY A 403 -15.23 -9.08 -13.38
CA GLY A 403 -14.15 -9.72 -14.14
C GLY A 403 -12.79 -9.48 -13.51
N ASN A 404 -11.90 -10.45 -13.61
CA ASN A 404 -10.53 -10.37 -13.09
C ASN A 404 -10.44 -9.87 -11.65
N GLY A 405 -11.32 -10.37 -10.77
CA GLY A 405 -11.34 -10.00 -9.37
C GLY A 405 -11.80 -8.55 -9.10
N ASN A 406 -12.49 -7.91 -10.03
CA ASN A 406 -13.05 -6.57 -9.86
C ASN A 406 -14.52 -6.50 -10.29
N THR A 407 -15.26 -5.58 -9.71
CA THR A 407 -16.57 -5.13 -10.18
C THR A 407 -16.33 -4.02 -11.18
N SER A 408 -16.57 -4.30 -12.44
CA SER A 408 -16.35 -3.35 -13.54
C SER A 408 -17.48 -2.34 -13.66
N ASN A 409 -18.72 -2.82 -13.49
CA ASN A 409 -19.90 -2.00 -13.67
C ASN A 409 -21.04 -2.40 -12.74
N VAL A 410 -21.80 -1.41 -12.29
CA VAL A 410 -23.06 -1.53 -11.55
C VAL A 410 -24.10 -0.74 -12.32
N THR A 411 -25.19 -1.40 -12.71
CA THR A 411 -26.31 -0.76 -13.39
C THR A 411 -27.57 -0.85 -12.52
N ILE A 412 -28.14 0.28 -12.15
CA ILE A 412 -29.35 0.39 -11.35
C ILE A 412 -30.35 1.23 -12.11
N ASN A 413 -31.53 0.69 -12.44
CA ASN A 413 -32.55 1.36 -13.27
C ASN A 413 -32.00 1.95 -14.58
N GLY A 414 -31.00 1.32 -15.21
CA GLY A 414 -30.35 1.83 -16.42
C GLY A 414 -29.22 2.84 -16.16
N VAL A 415 -29.07 3.35 -14.95
CA VAL A 415 -27.90 4.19 -14.57
C VAL A 415 -26.69 3.32 -14.40
N SER A 416 -25.65 3.55 -15.18
CA SER A 416 -24.43 2.76 -15.20
C SER A 416 -23.29 3.52 -14.47
N LEU A 417 -22.68 2.85 -13.49
CA LEU A 417 -21.60 3.37 -12.65
C LEU A 417 -20.42 2.39 -12.68
N SER A 418 -19.19 2.88 -12.62
CA SER A 418 -18.06 2.00 -12.35
C SER A 418 -18.16 1.39 -10.93
N GLY A 419 -17.57 0.21 -10.72
CA GLY A 419 -17.52 -0.39 -9.40
C GLY A 419 -16.86 0.52 -8.36
N ASP A 420 -15.83 1.26 -8.76
CA ASP A 420 -15.13 2.22 -7.89
C ASP A 420 -16.00 3.43 -7.53
N ASP A 421 -16.73 4.01 -8.50
CA ASP A 421 -17.64 5.14 -8.24
C ASP A 421 -18.76 4.71 -7.28
N PHE A 422 -19.37 3.55 -7.54
CA PHE A 422 -20.39 3.00 -6.65
C PHE A 422 -19.84 2.75 -5.24
N LYS A 423 -18.69 2.07 -5.12
CA LYS A 423 -18.05 1.80 -3.83
C LYS A 423 -17.74 3.08 -3.07
N ARG A 424 -17.20 4.10 -3.75
CA ARG A 424 -16.91 5.41 -3.14
C ARG A 424 -18.16 6.05 -2.56
N ALA A 425 -19.23 6.10 -3.34
CA ALA A 425 -20.50 6.66 -2.90
C ALA A 425 -21.13 5.83 -1.75
N PHE A 426 -21.11 4.51 -1.87
CA PHE A 426 -21.59 3.61 -0.84
C PHE A 426 -20.89 3.83 0.51
N ASN A 427 -19.57 3.87 0.51
CA ASN A 427 -18.79 4.05 1.73
C ASN A 427 -18.95 5.44 2.36
N LEU A 428 -19.31 6.45 1.57
CA LEU A 428 -19.56 7.82 2.08
C LEU A 428 -21.00 8.02 2.53
N ARG A 429 -21.99 7.48 1.80
CA ARG A 429 -23.39 7.87 1.91
C ARG A 429 -24.28 6.82 2.56
N ALA A 430 -23.93 5.55 2.51
CA ALA A 430 -24.79 4.48 2.96
C ALA A 430 -25.19 4.64 4.44
N PRO A 431 -26.48 4.42 4.77
CA PRO A 431 -26.98 4.59 6.13
C PRO A 431 -26.33 3.61 7.11
N GLY A 432 -26.19 4.02 8.35
CA GLY A 432 -25.63 3.15 9.41
C GLY A 432 -24.19 2.73 9.16
N ARG A 433 -23.44 3.47 8.32
CA ARG A 433 -22.08 3.15 7.89
C ARG A 433 -21.91 1.75 7.33
N LEU A 434 -22.85 1.32 6.52
CA LEU A 434 -22.60 0.18 5.64
C LEU A 434 -21.34 0.44 4.82
N SER A 435 -20.55 -0.59 4.58
CA SER A 435 -19.27 -0.38 3.87
C SER A 435 -18.90 -1.55 2.98
N ILE A 436 -18.05 -1.23 2.00
CA ILE A 436 -17.28 -2.17 1.19
C ILE A 436 -15.82 -2.00 1.64
N PRO A 437 -15.36 -2.74 2.66
CA PRO A 437 -14.06 -2.50 3.31
C PRO A 437 -12.91 -3.14 2.53
N GLN A 438 -12.68 -2.63 1.32
CA GLN A 438 -11.63 -3.09 0.41
C GLN A 438 -10.69 -1.93 0.09
N SER A 439 -9.39 -2.14 0.16
CA SER A 439 -8.37 -1.11 -0.09
C SER A 439 -7.74 -1.27 -1.47
N GLY A 440 -7.90 -0.23 -2.31
CA GLY A 440 -7.26 -0.18 -3.63
C GLY A 440 -7.95 -1.00 -4.72
N PHE A 441 -9.14 -1.54 -4.47
CA PHE A 441 -9.95 -2.26 -5.45
C PHE A 441 -11.43 -2.24 -5.08
N ALA A 442 -12.31 -2.58 -6.02
CA ALA A 442 -13.74 -2.79 -5.83
C ALA A 442 -14.11 -4.17 -6.36
N PHE A 443 -14.49 -5.10 -5.47
CA PHE A 443 -14.93 -6.44 -5.86
C PHE A 443 -16.08 -6.87 -4.97
N PHE A 444 -17.28 -6.65 -5.45
CA PHE A 444 -18.51 -6.88 -4.71
C PHE A 444 -19.64 -7.29 -5.65
N ASN A 445 -20.73 -7.77 -5.08
CA ASN A 445 -21.98 -8.00 -5.75
C ASN A 445 -23.11 -7.25 -5.02
N ILE A 446 -24.22 -7.06 -5.68
CA ILE A 446 -25.44 -6.50 -5.08
C ILE A 446 -26.56 -7.51 -5.26
N GLU A 447 -27.14 -7.96 -4.16
CA GLU A 447 -28.31 -8.83 -4.17
C GLU A 447 -29.58 -8.01 -3.98
N LYS A 448 -30.63 -8.40 -4.67
CA LYS A 448 -32.00 -7.90 -4.50
C LYS A 448 -32.90 -9.07 -4.07
N LYS A 449 -33.77 -8.81 -3.08
CA LYS A 449 -34.78 -9.74 -2.63
C LYS A 449 -36.14 -9.49 -3.31
#